data_1c0abe029895b155fb6468f03159dd95
#
_entry.id   1c0abe029895b155fb6468f03159dd95
#
_cell.length_a   1.000
_cell.length_b   1.000
_cell.length_c   1.000
_cell.angle_alpha   90.00
_cell.angle_beta   90.00
_cell.angle_gamma   90.00
#
_symmetry.space_group_name_H-M   'P 1'
#
loop_
_entity.id
_entity.type
_entity.pdbx_description
1 polymer ?
#
loop_
_entity_poly.entity_id
_entity_poly.type
_entity_poly.pdbx_seq_one_letter_code
_entity_poly.pdbx_strand_id
1 'polypeptide(L)'
;MISINEVIETNAMISKMNLDVRTITMGISLLDCVGADVGETCEKIYTKITTKAKDLVFIGNDIGRKYGIPIVNKRISITPIALIGSSVCKSTDDYVTIAKTLDKAADAVGVNFIGGYSALVCKGMTPSDELLIRSIPVSYTHLRAHETCADL
;
A
#
# COMPACT_ATOMS: atom_id res chain seq x y z
N MET A 1 -26.71 -14.70 -4.02
CA MET A 1 -26.97 -15.81 -4.97
C MET A 1 -26.33 -15.37 -6.29
N ILE A 2 -25.42 -16.15 -6.85
CA ILE A 2 -24.75 -15.82 -8.12
C ILE A 2 -25.78 -16.01 -9.23
N SER A 3 -25.95 -15.04 -10.12
CA SER A 3 -26.86 -15.16 -11.26
C SER A 3 -26.19 -15.92 -12.41
N ILE A 4 -26.99 -16.55 -13.27
CA ILE A 4 -26.49 -17.25 -14.46
C ILE A 4 -25.75 -16.29 -15.40
N ASN A 5 -26.21 -15.03 -15.49
CA ASN A 5 -25.58 -14.01 -16.31
C ASN A 5 -24.16 -13.67 -15.81
N GLU A 6 -23.96 -13.54 -14.49
CA GLU A 6 -22.65 -13.31 -13.88
C GLU A 6 -21.66 -14.46 -14.17
N VAL A 7 -22.16 -15.72 -14.18
CA VAL A 7 -21.34 -16.89 -14.54
C VAL A 7 -20.95 -16.87 -16.02
N ILE A 8 -21.87 -16.52 -16.91
CA ILE A 8 -21.62 -16.44 -18.36
C ILE A 8 -20.64 -15.30 -18.67
N GLU A 9 -20.80 -14.14 -18.06
CA GLU A 9 -19.87 -13.00 -18.19
C GLU A 9 -18.46 -13.36 -17.71
N THR A 10 -18.35 -13.97 -16.54
CA THR A 10 -17.06 -14.41 -15.98
C THR A 10 -16.39 -15.43 -16.90
N ASN A 11 -17.13 -16.40 -17.42
CA ASN A 11 -16.60 -17.39 -18.35
C ASN A 11 -16.16 -16.75 -19.68
N ALA A 12 -16.91 -15.80 -20.21
CA ALA A 12 -16.53 -15.06 -21.41
C ALA A 12 -15.28 -14.18 -21.19
N MET A 13 -15.17 -13.56 -20.02
CA MET A 13 -14.00 -12.77 -19.61
C MET A 13 -12.71 -13.61 -19.59
N ILE A 14 -12.77 -14.80 -19.00
CA ILE A 14 -11.62 -15.69 -18.89
C ILE A 14 -11.29 -16.39 -20.20
N SER A 15 -12.32 -17.00 -20.85
CA SER A 15 -12.11 -17.91 -21.98
C SER A 15 -12.00 -17.22 -23.34
N LYS A 16 -12.66 -16.07 -23.53
CA LYS A 16 -12.68 -15.33 -24.79
C LYS A 16 -11.81 -14.09 -24.80
N MET A 17 -11.80 -13.35 -23.67
CA MET A 17 -11.06 -12.09 -23.55
C MET A 17 -9.68 -12.25 -22.94
N ASN A 18 -9.33 -13.43 -22.40
CA ASN A 18 -8.10 -13.70 -21.66
C ASN A 18 -7.81 -12.67 -20.55
N LEU A 19 -8.88 -12.14 -19.94
CA LEU A 19 -8.77 -11.20 -18.84
C LEU A 19 -8.60 -11.97 -17.54
N ASP A 20 -7.63 -11.54 -16.74
CA ASP A 20 -7.26 -12.17 -15.48
C ASP A 20 -7.26 -11.14 -14.36
N VAL A 21 -8.05 -11.33 -13.32
CA VAL A 21 -8.06 -10.45 -12.15
C VAL A 21 -7.04 -10.95 -11.15
N ARG A 22 -5.80 -10.46 -11.25
CA ARG A 22 -4.69 -10.93 -10.40
C ARG A 22 -4.50 -10.15 -9.13
N THR A 23 -5.00 -8.91 -9.08
CA THR A 23 -4.68 -7.99 -8.00
C THR A 23 -5.89 -7.21 -7.55
N ILE A 24 -6.09 -7.11 -6.24
CA ILE A 24 -6.95 -6.10 -5.62
C ILE A 24 -6.09 -5.14 -4.82
N THR A 25 -6.41 -3.86 -4.89
CA THR A 25 -5.69 -2.81 -4.18
C THR A 25 -6.66 -1.96 -3.37
N MET A 26 -6.41 -1.83 -2.06
CA MET A 26 -7.17 -0.96 -1.17
C MET A 26 -6.45 0.37 -1.00
N GLY A 27 -7.10 1.49 -1.35
CA GLY A 27 -6.57 2.83 -1.10
C GLY A 27 -6.86 3.28 0.34
N ILE A 28 -5.84 3.75 1.06
CA ILE A 28 -5.97 4.30 2.42
C ILE A 28 -5.29 5.67 2.47
N SER A 29 -6.07 6.73 2.74
CA SER A 29 -5.50 8.04 3.02
C SER A 29 -4.88 8.07 4.40
N LEU A 30 -3.66 8.61 4.52
CA LEU A 30 -2.93 8.78 5.78
C LEU A 30 -2.79 10.25 6.19
N LEU A 31 -3.46 11.17 5.51
CA LEU A 31 -3.33 12.63 5.78
C LEU A 31 -3.72 13.02 7.21
N ASP A 32 -4.62 12.29 7.82
CA ASP A 32 -5.07 12.47 9.21
C ASP A 32 -4.20 11.73 10.24
N CYS A 33 -3.16 11.03 9.80
CA CYS A 33 -2.25 10.30 10.68
C CYS A 33 -1.06 11.13 11.15
N VAL A 34 -0.92 12.37 10.67
CA VAL A 34 0.15 13.27 11.12
C VAL A 34 -0.01 13.54 12.62
N GLY A 35 1.07 13.30 13.38
CA GLY A 35 1.16 13.53 14.81
C GLY A 35 2.06 14.69 15.16
N ALA A 36 2.34 14.86 16.45
CA ALA A 36 3.29 15.84 16.95
C ALA A 36 4.75 15.45 16.66
N ASP A 37 5.01 14.15 16.55
CA ASP A 37 6.31 13.58 16.25
C ASP A 37 6.19 12.32 15.36
N VAL A 38 7.34 11.76 15.00
CA VAL A 38 7.43 10.55 14.14
C VAL A 38 6.81 9.34 14.85
N GLY A 39 7.00 9.20 16.17
CA GLY A 39 6.48 8.10 16.97
C GLY A 39 4.95 8.05 16.94
N GLU A 40 4.32 9.17 17.28
CA GLU A 40 2.86 9.31 17.25
C GLU A 40 2.30 9.10 15.83
N THR A 41 3.00 9.63 14.83
CA THR A 41 2.63 9.43 13.42
C THR A 41 2.67 7.94 13.04
N CYS A 42 3.72 7.22 13.42
CA CYS A 42 3.86 5.78 13.19
C CYS A 42 2.75 4.97 13.86
N GLU A 43 2.39 5.30 15.10
CA GLU A 43 1.30 4.62 15.82
C GLU A 43 -0.05 4.82 15.12
N LYS A 44 -0.34 6.05 14.69
CA LYS A 44 -1.56 6.36 13.95
C LYS A 44 -1.61 5.62 12.60
N ILE A 45 -0.50 5.60 11.86
CA ILE A 45 -0.37 4.88 10.59
C ILE A 45 -0.63 3.39 10.81
N TYR A 46 0.07 2.77 11.76
CA TYR A 46 -0.09 1.36 12.08
C TYR A 46 -1.53 1.01 12.45
N THR A 47 -2.10 1.74 13.39
CA THR A 47 -3.48 1.53 13.86
C THR A 47 -4.49 1.68 12.72
N LYS A 48 -4.32 2.69 11.88
CA LYS A 48 -5.23 2.93 10.76
C LYS A 48 -5.18 1.82 9.72
N ILE A 49 -3.99 1.41 9.29
CA ILE A 49 -3.82 0.35 8.30
C ILE A 49 -4.37 -0.96 8.85
N THR A 50 -3.99 -1.36 10.05
CA THR A 50 -4.43 -2.63 10.66
C THR A 50 -5.93 -2.66 10.91
N THR A 51 -6.55 -1.53 11.25
CA THR A 51 -8.01 -1.46 11.43
C THR A 51 -8.76 -1.51 10.11
N LYS A 52 -8.33 -0.73 9.11
CA LYS A 52 -9.04 -0.62 7.83
C LYS A 52 -8.86 -1.83 6.94
N ALA A 53 -7.68 -2.42 6.91
CA ALA A 53 -7.35 -3.54 6.02
C ALA A 53 -7.43 -4.92 6.67
N LYS A 54 -7.92 -5.03 7.91
CA LYS A 54 -7.97 -6.29 8.69
C LYS A 54 -8.62 -7.46 7.92
N ASP A 55 -9.65 -7.18 7.15
CA ASP A 55 -10.44 -8.19 6.44
C ASP A 55 -10.08 -8.31 4.96
N LEU A 56 -9.15 -7.47 4.44
CA LEU A 56 -8.84 -7.39 3.00
C LEU A 56 -8.43 -8.74 2.41
N VAL A 57 -7.53 -9.44 3.07
CA VAL A 57 -7.02 -10.74 2.60
C VAL A 57 -8.12 -11.81 2.65
N PHE A 58 -8.88 -11.85 3.74
CA PHE A 58 -9.99 -12.79 3.90
C PHE A 58 -11.06 -12.58 2.82
N ILE A 59 -11.52 -11.35 2.65
CA ILE A 59 -12.55 -10.99 1.65
C ILE A 59 -12.04 -11.28 0.24
N GLY A 60 -10.78 -10.91 -0.08
CA GLY A 60 -10.19 -11.19 -1.38
C GLY A 60 -10.14 -12.69 -1.71
N ASN A 61 -9.77 -13.52 -0.73
CA ASN A 61 -9.77 -14.97 -0.89
C ASN A 61 -11.19 -15.55 -1.04
N ASP A 62 -12.16 -15.00 -0.31
CA ASP A 62 -13.56 -15.44 -0.38
C ASP A 62 -14.18 -15.11 -1.74
N ILE A 63 -13.94 -13.90 -2.25
CA ILE A 63 -14.37 -13.50 -3.60
C ILE A 63 -13.73 -14.42 -4.65
N GLY A 64 -12.43 -14.66 -4.55
CA GLY A 64 -11.73 -15.56 -5.48
C GLY A 64 -12.34 -16.97 -5.51
N ARG A 65 -12.66 -17.52 -4.34
CA ARG A 65 -13.33 -18.83 -4.25
C ARG A 65 -14.76 -18.81 -4.80
N LYS A 66 -15.52 -17.74 -4.48
CA LYS A 66 -16.93 -17.62 -4.87
C LYS A 66 -17.11 -17.49 -6.38
N TYR A 67 -16.24 -16.78 -7.06
CA TYR A 67 -16.33 -16.52 -8.49
C TYR A 67 -15.39 -17.38 -9.34
N GLY A 68 -14.54 -18.22 -8.73
CA GLY A 68 -13.58 -19.05 -9.43
C GLY A 68 -12.44 -18.27 -10.09
N ILE A 69 -12.18 -17.03 -9.66
CA ILE A 69 -11.15 -16.16 -10.19
C ILE A 69 -10.00 -16.06 -9.18
N PRO A 70 -8.77 -16.49 -9.51
CA PRO A 70 -7.66 -16.42 -8.59
C PRO A 70 -7.22 -14.96 -8.38
N ILE A 71 -7.44 -14.43 -7.18
CA ILE A 71 -6.91 -13.13 -6.77
C ILE A 71 -5.59 -13.38 -6.04
N VAL A 72 -4.49 -13.33 -6.79
CA VAL A 72 -3.16 -13.70 -6.27
C VAL A 72 -2.63 -12.63 -5.32
N ASN A 73 -2.72 -11.35 -5.70
CA ASN A 73 -2.15 -10.25 -4.94
C ASN A 73 -3.21 -9.40 -4.23
N LYS A 74 -3.03 -9.18 -2.94
CA LYS A 74 -3.79 -8.23 -2.12
C LYS A 74 -2.84 -7.12 -1.72
N ARG A 75 -3.13 -5.90 -2.10
CA ARG A 75 -2.25 -4.74 -1.96
C ARG A 75 -2.94 -3.60 -1.24
N ILE A 76 -2.13 -2.76 -0.60
CA ILE A 76 -2.58 -1.47 -0.06
C ILE A 76 -1.83 -0.37 -0.79
N SER A 77 -2.53 0.69 -1.15
CA SER A 77 -1.94 1.94 -1.65
C SER A 77 -2.23 3.04 -0.64
N ILE A 78 -1.20 3.77 -0.24
CA ILE A 78 -1.32 4.84 0.75
C ILE A 78 -0.96 6.19 0.15
N THR A 79 -1.29 7.26 0.86
CA THR A 79 -0.82 8.62 0.55
C THR A 79 0.70 8.64 0.46
N PRO A 80 1.32 9.32 -0.54
CA PRO A 80 2.77 9.46 -0.63
C PRO A 80 3.39 9.90 0.70
N ILE A 81 4.32 9.12 1.21
CA ILE A 81 4.90 9.33 2.55
C ILE A 81 5.66 10.64 2.67
N ALA A 82 6.22 11.16 1.56
CA ALA A 82 6.85 12.48 1.59
C ALA A 82 5.88 13.59 2.04
N LEU A 83 4.59 13.50 1.70
CA LEU A 83 3.57 14.47 2.16
C LEU A 83 3.31 14.36 3.66
N ILE A 84 3.30 13.15 4.20
CA ILE A 84 3.10 12.90 5.63
C ILE A 84 4.34 13.30 6.43
N GLY A 85 5.52 12.88 5.95
CA GLY A 85 6.79 13.13 6.61
C GLY A 85 7.24 14.59 6.58
N SER A 86 6.72 15.41 5.64
CA SER A 86 7.16 16.80 5.47
C SER A 86 7.03 17.66 6.73
N SER A 87 6.10 17.34 7.61
CA SER A 87 5.85 18.08 8.86
C SER A 87 6.54 17.48 10.08
N VAL A 88 6.90 16.19 10.05
CA VAL A 88 7.39 15.47 11.24
C VAL A 88 8.80 14.90 11.09
N CYS A 89 9.23 14.54 9.87
CA CYS A 89 10.55 13.97 9.61
C CYS A 89 11.61 15.07 9.44
N LYS A 90 12.71 14.93 10.17
CA LYS A 90 13.85 15.85 10.13
C LYS A 90 15.14 15.16 9.60
N SER A 91 15.11 13.85 9.50
CA SER A 91 16.24 13.01 9.08
C SER A 91 15.81 11.85 8.20
N THR A 92 16.77 11.22 7.54
CA THR A 92 16.57 9.97 6.81
C THR A 92 16.11 8.83 7.73
N ASP A 93 16.59 8.79 8.97
CA ASP A 93 16.25 7.75 9.95
C ASP A 93 14.77 7.82 10.38
N ASP A 94 14.20 9.02 10.39
CA ASP A 94 12.77 9.20 10.65
C ASP A 94 11.93 8.52 9.56
N TYR A 95 12.31 8.70 8.29
CA TYR A 95 11.66 8.02 7.17
C TYR A 95 11.84 6.50 7.22
N VAL A 96 13.03 6.01 7.60
CA VAL A 96 13.27 4.57 7.81
C VAL A 96 12.37 4.02 8.91
N THR A 97 12.10 4.79 9.96
CA THR A 97 11.19 4.40 11.05
C THR A 97 9.76 4.26 10.54
N ILE A 98 9.30 5.19 9.70
CA ILE A 98 7.99 5.08 9.02
C ILE A 98 7.95 3.83 8.12
N ALA A 99 9.01 3.59 7.34
CA ALA A 99 9.11 2.42 6.48
C ALA A 99 8.95 1.10 7.27
N LYS A 100 9.69 0.95 8.37
CA LYS A 100 9.57 -0.21 9.28
C LYS A 100 8.16 -0.36 9.86
N THR A 101 7.47 0.74 10.10
CA THR A 101 6.09 0.71 10.60
C THR A 101 5.12 0.22 9.52
N LEU A 102 5.32 0.63 8.27
CA LEU A 102 4.54 0.14 7.13
C LEU A 102 4.74 -1.35 6.91
N ASP A 103 5.97 -1.85 7.02
CA ASP A 103 6.29 -3.28 6.91
C ASP A 103 5.59 -4.09 8.00
N LYS A 104 5.69 -3.65 9.26
CA LYS A 104 4.95 -4.27 10.38
C LYS A 104 3.44 -4.27 10.16
N ALA A 105 2.88 -3.20 9.60
CA ALA A 105 1.46 -3.13 9.31
C ALA A 105 1.07 -4.09 8.17
N ALA A 106 1.91 -4.23 7.13
CA ALA A 106 1.72 -5.19 6.05
C ALA A 106 1.69 -6.63 6.56
N ASP A 107 2.65 -6.99 7.40
CA ASP A 107 2.71 -8.31 8.03
C ASP A 107 1.47 -8.57 8.90
N ALA A 108 1.06 -7.60 9.70
CA ALA A 108 -0.09 -7.74 10.59
C ALA A 108 -1.41 -8.00 9.85
N VAL A 109 -1.60 -7.43 8.67
CA VAL A 109 -2.81 -7.63 7.84
C VAL A 109 -2.64 -8.71 6.78
N GLY A 110 -1.42 -9.23 6.60
CA GLY A 110 -1.11 -10.33 5.67
C GLY A 110 -1.16 -9.93 4.19
N VAL A 111 -0.97 -8.65 3.85
CA VAL A 111 -0.94 -8.20 2.46
C VAL A 111 0.42 -8.44 1.83
N ASN A 112 0.42 -8.66 0.51
CA ASN A 112 1.66 -8.91 -0.23
C ASN A 112 2.50 -7.65 -0.43
N PHE A 113 1.86 -6.45 -0.38
CA PHE A 113 2.49 -5.22 -0.80
C PHE A 113 1.77 -3.98 -0.25
N ILE A 114 2.54 -2.98 0.21
CA ILE A 114 2.06 -1.62 0.48
C ILE A 114 2.83 -0.65 -0.42
N GLY A 115 2.11 0.06 -1.31
CA GLY A 115 2.66 1.12 -2.16
C GLY A 115 2.37 2.49 -1.59
N GLY A 116 3.27 3.45 -1.85
CA GLY A 116 3.13 4.84 -1.40
C GLY A 116 4.31 5.37 -0.56
N TYR A 117 5.36 4.56 -0.37
CA TYR A 117 6.65 5.08 0.11
C TYR A 117 7.34 5.82 -1.04
N SER A 118 6.86 7.01 -1.34
CA SER A 118 7.22 7.78 -2.53
C SER A 118 7.17 9.28 -2.27
N ALA A 119 7.82 10.03 -3.18
CA ALA A 119 7.78 11.48 -3.28
C ALA A 119 7.15 11.93 -4.60
N LEU A 120 6.52 13.10 -4.63
CA LEU A 120 5.93 13.70 -5.81
C LEU A 120 6.81 14.85 -6.32
N VAL A 121 7.78 14.54 -7.17
CA VAL A 121 8.82 15.49 -7.61
C VAL A 121 8.55 16.13 -8.98
N CYS A 122 7.44 15.82 -9.63
CA CYS A 122 7.12 16.30 -10.98
C CYS A 122 7.03 17.84 -11.13
N LYS A 123 6.83 18.58 -10.04
CA LYS A 123 6.76 20.05 -10.03
C LYS A 123 7.88 20.69 -9.20
N GLY A 124 8.88 19.95 -8.86
CA GLY A 124 9.99 20.38 -8.01
C GLY A 124 10.16 19.44 -6.81
N MET A 125 11.37 19.43 -6.26
CA MET A 125 11.75 18.60 -5.13
C MET A 125 11.87 19.48 -3.87
N THR A 126 11.21 19.08 -2.80
CA THR A 126 11.35 19.72 -1.48
C THR A 126 12.47 19.05 -0.68
N PRO A 127 13.02 19.71 0.37
CA PRO A 127 13.97 19.06 1.27
C PRO A 127 13.45 17.76 1.88
N SER A 128 12.17 17.66 2.12
CA SER A 128 11.50 16.47 2.64
C SER A 128 11.49 15.31 1.63
N ASP A 129 11.26 15.61 0.35
CA ASP A 129 11.34 14.62 -0.73
C ASP A 129 12.77 14.08 -0.86
N GLU A 130 13.78 14.96 -0.74
CA GLU A 130 15.19 14.57 -0.78
C GLU A 130 15.54 13.63 0.38
N LEU A 131 15.09 13.91 1.61
CA LEU A 131 15.30 13.04 2.76
C LEU A 131 14.67 11.67 2.56
N LEU A 132 13.44 11.61 2.05
CA LEU A 132 12.78 10.35 1.74
C LEU A 132 13.56 9.57 0.69
N ILE A 133 13.92 10.18 -0.43
CA ILE A 133 14.68 9.53 -1.51
C ILE A 133 16.00 8.98 -0.99
N ARG A 134 16.73 9.74 -0.17
CA ARG A 134 17.99 9.29 0.46
C ARG A 134 17.79 8.14 1.46
N SER A 135 16.59 7.99 2.02
CA SER A 135 16.27 6.88 2.94
C SER A 135 16.01 5.55 2.21
N ILE A 136 15.67 5.59 0.91
CA ILE A 136 15.29 4.42 0.11
C ILE A 136 16.30 3.27 0.19
N PRO A 137 17.62 3.45 -0.03
CA PRO A 137 18.58 2.36 0.00
C PRO A 137 18.60 1.59 1.32
N VAL A 138 18.37 2.29 2.44
CA VAL A 138 18.34 1.69 3.78
C VAL A 138 16.97 1.04 4.05
N SER A 139 15.90 1.71 3.62
CA SER A 139 14.53 1.20 3.75
C SER A 139 14.32 -0.07 2.93
N TYR A 140 14.88 -0.15 1.73
CA TYR A 140 14.73 -1.29 0.82
C TYR A 140 15.27 -2.60 1.38
N THR A 141 16.33 -2.58 2.20
CA THR A 141 16.86 -3.77 2.85
C THR A 141 15.93 -4.34 3.92
N HIS A 142 14.93 -3.56 4.36
CA HIS A 142 13.99 -3.90 5.42
C HIS A 142 12.53 -4.03 4.93
N LEU A 143 12.23 -3.54 3.72
CA LEU A 143 10.86 -3.55 3.20
C LEU A 143 10.67 -4.71 2.22
N ARG A 144 9.65 -5.54 2.46
CA ARG A 144 9.08 -6.41 1.43
C ARG A 144 8.22 -5.64 0.42
N ALA A 145 8.17 -4.33 0.53
CA ALA A 145 7.44 -3.45 -0.35
C ALA A 145 8.30 -3.11 -1.57
N HIS A 146 7.83 -3.45 -2.76
CA HIS A 146 8.38 -2.91 -3.99
C HIS A 146 8.10 -1.41 -4.06
N GLU A 147 9.15 -0.61 -4.05
CA GLU A 147 9.08 0.80 -4.32
C GLU A 147 8.89 0.98 -5.82
N THR A 148 7.82 1.64 -6.23
CA THR A 148 7.77 2.26 -7.54
C THR A 148 8.51 3.57 -7.43
N CYS A 149 9.75 3.61 -7.93
CA CYS A 149 10.36 4.88 -8.32
C CYS A 149 9.37 5.59 -9.23
N ALA A 150 9.04 6.85 -8.91
CA ALA A 150 8.35 7.70 -9.84
C ALA A 150 9.22 7.80 -11.09
N ASP A 151 8.67 7.45 -12.23
CA ASP A 151 9.30 7.68 -13.52
C ASP A 151 9.66 9.16 -13.62
N LEU A 152 10.95 9.42 -13.89
CA LEU A 152 11.49 10.74 -14.22
C LEU A 152 10.97 11.21 -15.57
#